data_43cb33b25879593537fce6662fef600c
#
_entry.id   43cb33b25879593537fce6662fef600c
#
_cell.length_a   1.000
_cell.length_b   1.000
_cell.length_c   1.000
_cell.angle_alpha   90.00
_cell.angle_beta   90.00
_cell.angle_gamma   90.00
#
_symmetry.space_group_name_H-M   'P 1'
#
loop_
_entity.id
_entity.type
_entity.pdbx_description
1 polymer ?
#
loop_
_entity_poly.entity_id
_entity_poly.type
_entity_poly.pdbx_seq_one_letter_code
_entity_poly.pdbx_strand_id
1 'polypeptide(L)'
;LVAITGVPYTDRNFDFRREAFFHAALIINLFLLLLIGSLLFSTREVNSLFSPLIEMGKKMNVADIHDLKFIRYTREDEISSLVDAYNRMVMALSESTRQMAMAERDKAWSQMARQVAHEIKNPLTPIKLQIQRLIRLKENNNPAWEERFNEVSAVVLEHIDILTETANEFSTFAKLYSEEPVLIDLDKTLKDQIMIFDNRENVKLSYLGMEDSFVMAPRPQLIRVFVNLITNAIQAVEIMQKESAERGEDIPEGRVMISLRNSTRDGYYDIVFDDNGPGVSEDNLDRLFTPNFTTKSSGTGLGLAICRNIIEKCEGEIRYQRSFALGGASFIVTIPRHQV
;
A
#
# COMPACT_ATOMS: atom_id res chain seq x y z
N LEU A 1 -84.56 -30.21 80.63
CA LEU A 1 -83.48 -29.43 79.96
C LEU A 1 -83.03 -30.27 78.79
N VAL A 2 -83.29 -29.83 77.55
CA VAL A 2 -82.82 -30.47 76.35
C VAL A 2 -81.67 -29.59 75.84
N ALA A 3 -80.44 -30.10 75.82
CA ALA A 3 -79.27 -29.45 75.27
C ALA A 3 -79.23 -29.69 73.73
N ILE A 4 -79.40 -28.64 72.96
CA ILE A 4 -79.22 -28.70 71.52
C ILE A 4 -77.71 -28.44 71.24
N THR A 5 -76.95 -29.48 70.85
CA THR A 5 -75.62 -29.34 70.38
C THR A 5 -75.68 -29.00 68.86
N GLY A 6 -75.50 -27.76 68.50
CA GLY A 6 -75.33 -27.34 67.14
C GLY A 6 -73.92 -27.63 66.68
N VAL A 7 -73.74 -28.53 65.72
CA VAL A 7 -72.49 -28.78 65.05
C VAL A 7 -72.37 -27.69 63.98
N PRO A 8 -71.28 -26.90 63.96
CA PRO A 8 -71.10 -25.87 62.91
C PRO A 8 -70.83 -26.57 61.60
N TYR A 9 -71.78 -26.56 60.68
CA TYR A 9 -71.71 -27.16 59.34
C TYR A 9 -70.98 -26.24 58.31
N THR A 10 -70.53 -25.11 58.76
CA THR A 10 -70.00 -24.05 57.86
C THR A 10 -68.49 -24.06 57.66
N ASP A 11 -67.72 -24.69 58.56
CA ASP A 11 -66.23 -24.63 58.46
C ASP A 11 -65.60 -25.60 57.43
N ARG A 12 -66.23 -26.72 57.21
CA ARG A 12 -65.66 -27.78 56.37
C ARG A 12 -65.59 -27.42 54.84
N ASN A 13 -66.58 -26.69 54.37
CA ASN A 13 -66.58 -26.22 52.94
C ASN A 13 -65.66 -25.04 52.71
N PHE A 14 -65.36 -24.26 53.74
CA PHE A 14 -64.46 -23.14 53.63
C PHE A 14 -62.96 -23.61 53.61
N ASP A 15 -62.63 -24.58 54.42
CA ASP A 15 -61.32 -25.18 54.48
C ASP A 15 -60.98 -25.96 53.16
N PHE A 16 -61.96 -26.73 52.63
CA PHE A 16 -61.80 -27.45 51.38
C PHE A 16 -61.57 -26.51 50.16
N ARG A 17 -62.30 -25.39 50.12
CA ARG A 17 -62.05 -24.38 49.07
C ARG A 17 -60.71 -23.71 49.20
N ARG A 18 -60.22 -23.45 50.37
CA ARG A 18 -58.96 -22.86 50.68
C ARG A 18 -57.77 -23.80 50.27
N GLU A 19 -57.89 -25.08 50.62
CA GLU A 19 -56.93 -26.10 50.22
C GLU A 19 -56.93 -26.32 48.71
N ALA A 20 -58.06 -26.41 48.06
CA ALA A 20 -58.16 -26.53 46.62
C ALA A 20 -57.60 -25.32 45.91
N PHE A 21 -57.79 -24.10 46.43
CA PHE A 21 -57.15 -22.89 45.86
C PHE A 21 -55.62 -22.87 46.03
N PHE A 22 -55.13 -23.36 47.17
CA PHE A 22 -53.69 -23.48 47.42
C PHE A 22 -53.02 -24.52 46.50
N HIS A 23 -53.65 -25.64 46.28
CA HIS A 23 -53.16 -26.66 45.34
C HIS A 23 -53.21 -26.16 43.86
N ALA A 24 -54.31 -25.47 43.48
CA ALA A 24 -54.41 -24.87 42.15
C ALA A 24 -53.30 -23.82 41.93
N ALA A 25 -53.05 -22.92 42.90
CA ALA A 25 -52.02 -21.91 42.81
C ALA A 25 -50.61 -22.56 42.73
N LEU A 26 -50.35 -23.65 43.47
CA LEU A 26 -49.07 -24.37 43.41
C LEU A 26 -48.85 -25.02 42.06
N ILE A 27 -49.86 -25.64 41.46
CA ILE A 27 -49.84 -26.23 40.10
C ILE A 27 -49.58 -25.16 39.06
N ILE A 28 -50.29 -24.01 39.13
CA ILE A 28 -50.10 -22.88 38.21
C ILE A 28 -48.66 -22.33 38.30
N ASN A 29 -48.13 -22.15 39.52
CA ASN A 29 -46.76 -21.68 39.70
C ASN A 29 -45.72 -22.68 39.14
N LEU A 30 -45.92 -24.00 39.40
CA LEU A 30 -45.06 -25.04 38.85
C LEU A 30 -45.08 -25.05 37.31
N PHE A 31 -46.29 -24.93 36.72
CA PHE A 31 -46.45 -24.84 35.28
C PHE A 31 -45.79 -23.59 34.70
N LEU A 32 -45.91 -22.43 35.34
CA LEU A 32 -45.27 -21.18 34.94
C LEU A 32 -43.74 -21.30 34.99
N LEU A 33 -43.21 -21.92 36.03
CA LEU A 33 -41.75 -22.15 36.19
C LEU A 33 -41.21 -23.09 35.11
N LEU A 34 -41.95 -24.16 34.78
CA LEU A 34 -41.60 -25.06 33.69
C LEU A 34 -41.65 -24.36 32.32
N LEU A 35 -42.67 -23.51 32.11
CA LEU A 35 -42.83 -22.75 30.86
C LEU A 35 -41.70 -21.74 30.70
N ILE A 36 -41.33 -21.01 31.73
CA ILE A 36 -40.19 -20.08 31.72
C ILE A 36 -38.87 -20.85 31.46
N GLY A 37 -38.67 -21.97 32.16
CA GLY A 37 -37.48 -22.82 31.96
C GLY A 37 -37.38 -23.34 30.52
N SER A 38 -38.50 -23.83 29.96
CA SER A 38 -38.57 -24.29 28.57
C SER A 38 -38.23 -23.17 27.56
N LEU A 39 -38.77 -21.95 27.79
CA LEU A 39 -38.55 -20.79 26.93
C LEU A 39 -37.08 -20.37 26.97
N LEU A 40 -36.48 -20.30 28.15
CA LEU A 40 -35.04 -19.96 28.31
C LEU A 40 -34.12 -21.00 27.65
N PHE A 41 -34.47 -22.29 27.81
CA PHE A 41 -33.71 -23.37 27.17
C PHE A 41 -33.82 -23.30 25.63
N SER A 42 -35.06 -23.12 25.12
CA SER A 42 -35.31 -23.02 23.67
C SER A 42 -34.57 -21.82 23.03
N THR A 43 -34.65 -20.64 23.67
CA THR A 43 -33.92 -19.46 23.15
C THR A 43 -32.43 -19.61 23.14
N ARG A 44 -31.84 -20.28 24.17
CA ARG A 44 -30.41 -20.56 24.23
C ARG A 44 -29.98 -21.54 23.13
N GLU A 45 -30.74 -22.62 22.92
CA GLU A 45 -30.43 -23.60 21.86
C GLU A 45 -30.57 -23.00 20.45
N VAL A 46 -31.64 -22.26 20.18
CA VAL A 46 -31.82 -21.57 18.90
C VAL A 46 -30.67 -20.60 18.62
N ASN A 47 -30.34 -19.74 19.57
CA ASN A 47 -29.22 -18.79 19.40
C ASN A 47 -27.87 -19.50 19.15
N SER A 48 -27.62 -20.63 19.83
CA SER A 48 -26.36 -21.38 19.65
C SER A 48 -26.25 -22.06 18.29
N LEU A 49 -27.38 -22.44 17.66
CA LEU A 49 -27.42 -23.01 16.31
C LEU A 49 -27.30 -21.96 15.22
N PHE A 50 -27.90 -20.77 15.40
CA PHE A 50 -27.91 -19.74 14.38
C PHE A 50 -26.73 -18.78 14.44
N SER A 51 -26.06 -18.64 15.60
CA SER A 51 -24.89 -17.74 15.76
C SER A 51 -23.78 -17.98 14.72
N PRO A 52 -23.32 -19.22 14.47
CA PRO A 52 -22.29 -19.49 13.45
C PRO A 52 -22.73 -19.11 12.05
N LEU A 53 -24.00 -19.38 11.70
CA LEU A 53 -24.55 -19.07 10.37
C LEU A 53 -24.62 -17.54 10.14
N ILE A 54 -25.01 -16.78 11.16
CA ILE A 54 -25.02 -15.32 11.11
C ILE A 54 -23.59 -14.77 10.99
N GLU A 55 -22.65 -15.36 11.72
CA GLU A 55 -21.24 -14.98 11.66
C GLU A 55 -20.64 -15.27 10.27
N MET A 56 -20.93 -16.45 9.69
CA MET A 56 -20.56 -16.77 8.31
C MET A 56 -21.16 -15.76 7.32
N GLY A 57 -22.45 -15.47 7.43
CA GLY A 57 -23.11 -14.50 6.56
C GLY A 57 -22.49 -13.10 6.64
N LYS A 58 -22.14 -12.65 7.86
CA LYS A 58 -21.45 -11.37 8.06
C LYS A 58 -20.04 -11.37 7.45
N LYS A 59 -19.26 -12.43 7.66
CA LYS A 59 -17.89 -12.56 7.11
C LYS A 59 -17.91 -12.71 5.58
N MET A 60 -18.87 -13.39 5.01
CA MET A 60 -19.02 -13.50 3.55
C MET A 60 -19.47 -12.21 2.87
N ASN A 61 -20.14 -11.32 3.60
CA ASN A 61 -20.63 -10.04 3.05
C ASN A 61 -19.60 -8.90 3.17
N VAL A 62 -18.44 -9.16 3.78
CA VAL A 62 -17.32 -8.20 3.81
C VAL A 62 -16.67 -8.24 2.43
N ALA A 63 -16.62 -7.08 1.76
CA ALA A 63 -16.07 -6.94 0.41
C ALA A 63 -14.55 -7.18 0.33
N ASP A 64 -13.88 -7.36 1.46
CA ASP A 64 -12.44 -7.52 1.55
C ASP A 64 -12.06 -8.97 1.80
N ILE A 65 -11.50 -9.61 0.76
CA ILE A 65 -11.00 -10.99 0.78
C ILE A 65 -9.90 -11.19 1.85
N HIS A 66 -9.18 -10.13 2.20
CA HIS A 66 -8.10 -10.17 3.19
C HIS A 66 -8.58 -10.24 4.64
N ASP A 67 -9.84 -9.94 4.92
CA ASP A 67 -10.42 -10.00 6.28
C ASP A 67 -11.24 -11.29 6.55
N LEU A 68 -11.17 -12.28 5.66
CA LEU A 68 -11.81 -13.58 5.87
C LEU A 68 -11.11 -14.35 6.99
N LYS A 69 -11.77 -14.44 8.15
CA LYS A 69 -11.25 -15.14 9.34
C LYS A 69 -11.92 -16.47 9.53
N PHE A 70 -11.17 -17.46 10.04
CA PHE A 70 -11.71 -18.76 10.43
C PHE A 70 -12.82 -18.61 11.48
N ILE A 71 -13.78 -19.51 11.41
CA ILE A 71 -14.83 -19.65 12.40
C ILE A 71 -14.48 -20.85 13.29
N ARG A 72 -14.46 -20.66 14.61
CA ARG A 72 -14.30 -21.73 15.58
C ARG A 72 -15.66 -22.28 15.98
N TYR A 73 -15.87 -23.56 15.75
CA TYR A 73 -17.08 -24.26 16.15
C TYR A 73 -16.68 -25.57 16.84
N THR A 74 -17.27 -25.87 18.01
CA THR A 74 -16.83 -26.96 18.87
C THR A 74 -17.86 -28.08 19.04
N ARG A 75 -19.04 -27.94 18.42
CA ARG A 75 -20.08 -28.98 18.45
C ARG A 75 -19.91 -29.93 17.27
N GLU A 76 -20.23 -31.21 17.47
CA GLU A 76 -20.29 -32.21 16.43
C GLU A 76 -21.74 -32.39 15.97
N ASP A 77 -22.21 -31.49 15.09
CA ASP A 77 -23.52 -31.49 14.49
C ASP A 77 -23.45 -31.14 13.00
N GLU A 78 -24.60 -31.01 12.32
CA GLU A 78 -24.67 -30.73 10.88
C GLU A 78 -24.03 -29.36 10.55
N ILE A 79 -24.00 -28.44 11.51
CA ILE A 79 -23.40 -27.11 11.35
C ILE A 79 -21.86 -27.23 11.35
N SER A 80 -21.28 -28.18 12.04
CA SER A 80 -19.82 -28.40 12.02
C SER A 80 -19.32 -28.67 10.60
N SER A 81 -20.05 -29.48 9.84
CA SER A 81 -19.67 -29.79 8.45
C SER A 81 -19.70 -28.56 7.54
N LEU A 82 -20.64 -27.65 7.79
CA LEU A 82 -20.76 -26.38 7.04
C LEU A 82 -19.64 -25.40 7.42
N VAL A 83 -19.33 -25.28 8.71
CA VAL A 83 -18.21 -24.46 9.20
C VAL A 83 -16.88 -24.98 8.65
N ASP A 84 -16.69 -26.29 8.60
CA ASP A 84 -15.49 -26.91 8.03
C ASP A 84 -15.39 -26.65 6.51
N ALA A 85 -16.51 -26.71 5.80
CA ALA A 85 -16.55 -26.37 4.36
C ALA A 85 -16.19 -24.89 4.14
N TYR A 86 -16.73 -23.97 4.95
CA TYR A 86 -16.37 -22.56 4.93
C TYR A 86 -14.88 -22.35 5.21
N ASN A 87 -14.35 -22.94 6.27
CA ASN A 87 -12.94 -22.81 6.63
C ASN A 87 -12.02 -23.38 5.55
N ARG A 88 -12.39 -24.51 4.90
CA ARG A 88 -11.65 -25.02 3.74
C ARG A 88 -11.68 -24.05 2.56
N MET A 89 -12.83 -23.41 2.30
CA MET A 89 -12.94 -22.38 1.25
C MET A 89 -12.04 -21.18 1.54
N VAL A 90 -12.01 -20.70 2.78
CA VAL A 90 -11.12 -19.59 3.22
C VAL A 90 -9.65 -19.97 3.02
N MET A 91 -9.26 -21.21 3.38
CA MET A 91 -7.88 -21.69 3.16
C MET A 91 -7.55 -21.77 1.66
N ALA A 92 -8.43 -22.33 0.85
CA ALA A 92 -8.22 -22.46 -0.59
C ALA A 92 -8.10 -21.08 -1.27
N LEU A 93 -8.94 -20.12 -0.85
CA LEU A 93 -8.90 -18.75 -1.37
C LEU A 93 -7.61 -18.04 -0.97
N SER A 94 -7.20 -18.15 0.30
CA SER A 94 -5.92 -17.59 0.80
C SER A 94 -4.73 -18.16 0.03
N GLU A 95 -4.69 -19.48 -0.18
CA GLU A 95 -3.64 -20.13 -0.95
C GLU A 95 -3.65 -19.71 -2.42
N SER A 96 -4.84 -19.60 -3.04
CA SER A 96 -4.97 -19.12 -4.43
C SER A 96 -4.48 -17.67 -4.57
N THR A 97 -4.86 -16.80 -3.63
CA THR A 97 -4.40 -15.40 -3.63
C THR A 97 -2.87 -15.32 -3.46
N ARG A 98 -2.30 -16.14 -2.58
CA ARG A 98 -0.85 -16.24 -2.39
C ARG A 98 -0.14 -16.71 -3.67
N GLN A 99 -0.68 -17.73 -4.35
CA GLN A 99 -0.13 -18.23 -5.61
C GLN A 99 -0.21 -17.20 -6.73
N MET A 100 -1.33 -16.46 -6.84
CA MET A 100 -1.47 -15.37 -7.80
C MET A 100 -0.43 -14.27 -7.54
N ALA A 101 -0.27 -13.83 -6.29
CA ALA A 101 0.74 -12.84 -5.93
C ALA A 101 2.17 -13.31 -6.24
N MET A 102 2.47 -14.60 -6.02
CA MET A 102 3.77 -15.18 -6.41
C MET A 102 3.94 -15.19 -7.93
N ALA A 103 2.93 -15.62 -8.69
CA ALA A 103 3.00 -15.65 -10.15
C ALA A 103 3.15 -14.25 -10.76
N GLU A 104 2.45 -13.25 -10.23
CA GLU A 104 2.62 -11.85 -10.63
C GLU A 104 4.04 -11.34 -10.32
N ARG A 105 4.57 -11.65 -9.14
CA ARG A 105 5.94 -11.34 -8.77
C ARG A 105 6.94 -11.97 -9.73
N ASP A 106 6.80 -13.26 -10.03
CA ASP A 106 7.72 -13.98 -10.91
C ASP A 106 7.65 -13.46 -12.36
N LYS A 107 6.47 -13.06 -12.82
CA LYS A 107 6.27 -12.39 -14.11
C LYS A 107 6.97 -11.02 -14.13
N ALA A 108 6.77 -10.20 -13.12
CA ALA A 108 7.44 -8.90 -12.98
C ALA A 108 8.96 -9.06 -12.93
N TRP A 109 9.46 -10.05 -12.17
CA TRP A 109 10.88 -10.40 -12.10
C TRP A 109 11.46 -10.79 -13.46
N SER A 110 10.77 -11.66 -14.20
CA SER A 110 11.22 -12.12 -15.53
C SER A 110 11.24 -10.98 -16.55
N GLN A 111 10.28 -10.07 -16.47
CA GLN A 111 10.25 -8.87 -17.33
C GLN A 111 11.43 -7.94 -16.99
N MET A 112 11.65 -7.67 -15.71
CA MET A 112 12.76 -6.84 -15.24
C MET A 112 14.11 -7.44 -15.59
N ALA A 113 14.33 -8.74 -15.37
CA ALA A 113 15.60 -9.40 -15.71
C ALA A 113 15.94 -9.27 -17.20
N ARG A 114 14.95 -9.43 -18.09
CA ARG A 114 15.13 -9.19 -19.52
C ARG A 114 15.47 -7.75 -19.83
N GLN A 115 14.81 -6.82 -19.16
CA GLN A 115 15.05 -5.39 -19.33
C GLN A 115 16.45 -4.99 -18.90
N VAL A 116 16.87 -5.39 -17.70
CA VAL A 116 18.20 -5.12 -17.18
C VAL A 116 19.28 -5.70 -18.11
N ALA A 117 19.07 -6.90 -18.66
CA ALA A 117 19.98 -7.46 -19.64
C ALA A 117 20.11 -6.58 -20.91
N HIS A 118 18.99 -6.00 -21.38
CA HIS A 118 19.02 -5.05 -22.49
C HIS A 118 19.72 -3.74 -22.10
N GLU A 119 19.44 -3.18 -20.93
CA GLU A 119 20.04 -1.93 -20.45
C GLU A 119 21.54 -2.07 -20.13
N ILE A 120 21.99 -3.24 -19.70
CA ILE A 120 23.43 -3.55 -19.57
C ILE A 120 24.08 -3.67 -20.96
N LYS A 121 23.41 -4.30 -21.93
CA LYS A 121 23.96 -4.48 -23.28
C LYS A 121 24.12 -3.16 -24.03
N ASN A 122 23.23 -2.20 -23.80
CA ASN A 122 23.23 -0.91 -24.49
C ASN A 122 24.53 -0.12 -24.28
N PRO A 123 25.01 0.15 -23.05
CA PRO A 123 26.29 0.83 -22.84
C PRO A 123 27.51 -0.05 -23.10
N LEU A 124 27.42 -1.38 -22.91
CA LEU A 124 28.57 -2.28 -23.18
C LEU A 124 28.98 -2.30 -24.65
N THR A 125 28.01 -2.19 -25.58
CA THR A 125 28.34 -2.22 -27.02
C THR A 125 29.14 -1.00 -27.46
N PRO A 126 28.78 0.26 -27.14
CA PRO A 126 29.59 1.44 -27.39
C PRO A 126 30.98 1.36 -26.72
N ILE A 127 31.04 1.00 -25.44
CA ILE A 127 32.33 0.83 -24.72
C ILE A 127 33.25 -0.09 -25.50
N LYS A 128 32.78 -1.28 -25.88
CA LYS A 128 33.58 -2.26 -26.63
C LYS A 128 34.09 -1.69 -27.96
N LEU A 129 33.19 -1.03 -28.73
CA LEU A 129 33.51 -0.44 -30.01
C LEU A 129 34.55 0.69 -29.89
N GLN A 130 34.40 1.56 -28.89
CA GLN A 130 35.35 2.66 -28.64
C GLN A 130 36.72 2.15 -28.23
N ILE A 131 36.79 1.17 -27.34
CA ILE A 131 38.06 0.54 -26.95
C ILE A 131 38.73 -0.15 -28.16
N GLN A 132 37.95 -0.91 -28.96
CA GLN A 132 38.48 -1.54 -30.17
C GLN A 132 39.04 -0.51 -31.17
N ARG A 133 38.41 0.65 -31.29
CA ARG A 133 38.87 1.75 -32.14
C ARG A 133 40.16 2.35 -31.61
N LEU A 134 40.29 2.55 -30.29
CA LEU A 134 41.55 3.02 -29.68
C LEU A 134 42.71 2.06 -29.90
N ILE A 135 42.49 0.75 -29.73
CA ILE A 135 43.50 -0.29 -29.97
C ILE A 135 44.02 -0.19 -31.40
N ARG A 136 43.15 -0.11 -32.41
CA ARG A 136 43.51 0.03 -33.83
C ARG A 136 44.31 1.29 -34.12
N LEU A 137 43.94 2.45 -33.52
CA LEU A 137 44.68 3.69 -33.68
C LEU A 137 46.08 3.59 -33.13
N LYS A 138 46.26 2.90 -31.98
CA LYS A 138 47.54 2.67 -31.35
C LYS A 138 48.44 1.72 -32.19
N GLU A 139 47.88 0.60 -32.67
CA GLU A 139 48.59 -0.39 -33.51
C GLU A 139 49.08 0.22 -34.82
N ASN A 140 48.32 1.17 -35.38
CA ASN A 140 48.66 1.87 -36.60
C ASN A 140 49.57 3.10 -36.38
N ASN A 141 50.08 3.32 -35.15
CA ASN A 141 50.90 4.49 -34.76
C ASN A 141 50.26 5.83 -35.18
N ASN A 142 48.92 5.95 -35.14
CA ASN A 142 48.21 7.14 -35.55
C ASN A 142 48.40 8.28 -34.52
N PRO A 143 48.87 9.47 -34.91
CA PRO A 143 49.15 10.57 -33.99
C PRO A 143 47.90 11.08 -33.24
N ALA A 144 46.69 10.83 -33.76
CA ALA A 144 45.42 11.18 -33.08
C ALA A 144 45.10 10.25 -31.91
N TRP A 145 45.96 9.26 -31.57
CA TRP A 145 45.66 8.29 -30.50
C TRP A 145 45.54 8.95 -29.12
N GLU A 146 46.41 9.89 -28.76
CA GLU A 146 46.40 10.54 -27.44
C GLU A 146 45.15 11.41 -27.23
N GLU A 147 44.80 12.19 -28.24
CA GLU A 147 43.57 13.03 -28.20
C GLU A 147 42.31 12.16 -28.04
N ARG A 148 42.23 11.11 -28.87
CA ARG A 148 41.10 10.18 -28.82
C ARG A 148 41.04 9.34 -27.56
N PHE A 149 42.18 9.06 -26.91
CA PHE A 149 42.20 8.34 -25.64
C PHE A 149 41.44 9.09 -24.55
N ASN A 150 41.63 10.40 -24.41
CA ASN A 150 40.96 11.20 -23.42
C ASN A 150 39.44 11.27 -23.69
N GLU A 151 39.02 11.50 -24.95
CA GLU A 151 37.62 11.51 -25.33
C GLU A 151 36.93 10.17 -25.05
N VAL A 152 37.54 9.07 -25.47
CA VAL A 152 36.99 7.73 -25.28
C VAL A 152 36.95 7.34 -23.81
N SER A 153 37.97 7.71 -23.03
CA SER A 153 38.02 7.45 -21.59
C SER A 153 36.83 8.12 -20.87
N ALA A 154 36.53 9.37 -21.21
CA ALA A 154 35.38 10.10 -20.64
C ALA A 154 34.05 9.38 -20.98
N VAL A 155 33.84 8.98 -22.23
CA VAL A 155 32.66 8.25 -22.69
C VAL A 155 32.53 6.88 -21.99
N VAL A 156 33.67 6.16 -21.83
CA VAL A 156 33.66 4.87 -21.14
C VAL A 156 33.30 5.01 -19.67
N LEU A 157 33.83 6.02 -18.99
CA LEU A 157 33.49 6.29 -17.58
C LEU A 157 31.99 6.65 -17.42
N GLU A 158 31.44 7.50 -18.28
CA GLU A 158 30.01 7.84 -18.29
C GLU A 158 29.15 6.57 -18.45
N HIS A 159 29.50 5.69 -19.36
CA HIS A 159 28.76 4.44 -19.55
C HIS A 159 28.92 3.45 -18.39
N ILE A 160 30.02 3.47 -17.67
CA ILE A 160 30.24 2.68 -16.45
C ILE A 160 29.33 3.22 -15.33
N ASP A 161 29.18 4.53 -15.21
CA ASP A 161 28.27 5.15 -14.24
C ASP A 161 26.82 4.75 -14.51
N ILE A 162 26.36 4.76 -15.77
CA ILE A 162 25.03 4.28 -16.18
C ILE A 162 24.83 2.80 -15.81
N LEU A 163 25.85 1.94 -16.04
CA LEU A 163 25.80 0.52 -15.66
C LEU A 163 25.67 0.34 -14.14
N THR A 164 26.40 1.14 -13.38
CA THR A 164 26.39 1.11 -11.92
C THR A 164 25.01 1.52 -11.40
N GLU A 165 24.41 2.57 -11.95
CA GLU A 165 23.07 3.02 -11.62
C GLU A 165 22.02 1.94 -11.94
N THR A 166 22.06 1.35 -13.13
CA THR A 166 21.18 0.25 -13.56
C THR A 166 21.28 -0.96 -12.62
N ALA A 167 22.50 -1.34 -12.22
CA ALA A 167 22.72 -2.47 -11.30
C ALA A 167 22.16 -2.17 -9.89
N ASN A 168 22.33 -0.94 -9.41
CA ASN A 168 21.80 -0.50 -8.12
C ASN A 168 20.27 -0.47 -8.11
N GLU A 169 19.64 0.00 -9.19
CA GLU A 169 18.18 -0.02 -9.35
C GLU A 169 17.64 -1.45 -9.34
N PHE A 170 18.28 -2.37 -10.07
CA PHE A 170 17.89 -3.78 -10.09
C PHE A 170 18.06 -4.45 -8.73
N SER A 171 19.21 -4.23 -8.05
CA SER A 171 19.44 -4.74 -6.70
C SER A 171 18.36 -4.29 -5.72
N THR A 172 17.94 -3.04 -5.85
CA THR A 172 16.91 -2.48 -4.99
C THR A 172 15.51 -3.02 -5.32
N PHE A 173 15.22 -3.24 -6.61
CA PHE A 173 13.98 -3.94 -7.01
C PHE A 173 13.91 -5.36 -6.44
N ALA A 174 15.04 -6.07 -6.39
CA ALA A 174 15.12 -7.40 -5.79
C ALA A 174 14.73 -7.42 -4.30
N LYS A 175 15.03 -6.34 -3.56
CA LYS A 175 14.72 -6.17 -2.13
C LYS A 175 13.28 -5.71 -1.84
N LEU A 176 12.54 -5.24 -2.85
CA LEU A 176 11.17 -4.72 -2.69
C LEU A 176 10.16 -5.69 -2.04
N TYR A 177 10.48 -6.98 -1.99
CA TYR A 177 9.56 -8.02 -1.52
C TYR A 177 9.90 -8.61 -0.15
N SER A 178 10.96 -8.11 0.53
CA SER A 178 11.48 -8.71 1.75
C SER A 178 11.33 -7.85 3.01
N GLU A 179 10.87 -6.61 2.89
CA GLU A 179 10.84 -5.67 4.02
C GLU A 179 9.44 -5.56 4.63
N GLU A 180 9.35 -5.70 5.96
CA GLU A 180 8.10 -5.55 6.70
C GLU A 180 7.73 -4.08 6.89
N PRO A 181 6.42 -3.74 6.83
CA PRO A 181 5.94 -2.40 7.15
C PRO A 181 6.23 -2.04 8.61
N VAL A 182 6.71 -0.82 8.83
CA VAL A 182 6.95 -0.24 10.17
C VAL A 182 6.24 1.10 10.28
N LEU A 183 5.99 1.54 11.51
CA LEU A 183 5.42 2.87 11.76
C LEU A 183 6.42 3.96 11.40
N ILE A 184 6.03 4.89 10.55
CA ILE A 184 6.86 5.96 10.02
C ILE A 184 6.20 7.30 10.28
N ASP A 185 6.96 8.23 10.85
CA ASP A 185 6.66 9.65 10.87
C ASP A 185 7.04 10.26 9.51
N LEU A 186 6.03 10.65 8.72
CA LEU A 186 6.20 11.20 7.37
C LEU A 186 6.91 12.55 7.40
N ASP A 187 6.50 13.43 8.30
CA ASP A 187 7.04 14.79 8.39
C ASP A 187 8.54 14.76 8.67
N LYS A 188 8.94 13.98 9.68
CA LYS A 188 10.35 13.78 10.00
C LYS A 188 11.12 13.15 8.87
N THR A 189 10.56 12.10 8.25
CA THR A 189 11.24 11.37 7.16
C THR A 189 11.44 12.28 5.95
N LEU A 190 10.43 13.08 5.57
CA LEU A 190 10.55 14.04 4.46
C LEU A 190 11.59 15.11 4.75
N LYS A 191 11.60 15.71 5.96
CA LYS A 191 12.62 16.67 6.36
C LYS A 191 14.03 16.11 6.24
N ASP A 192 14.26 14.89 6.74
CA ASP A 192 15.55 14.21 6.65
C ASP A 192 16.01 14.03 5.18
N GLN A 193 15.10 13.69 4.28
CA GLN A 193 15.44 13.55 2.87
C GLN A 193 15.70 14.89 2.17
N ILE A 194 14.89 15.90 2.44
CA ILE A 194 15.03 17.23 1.83
C ILE A 194 16.38 17.87 2.20
N MET A 195 16.83 17.71 3.44
CA MET A 195 18.14 18.21 3.89
C MET A 195 19.32 17.69 3.05
N ILE A 196 19.21 16.50 2.46
CA ILE A 196 20.26 15.93 1.60
C ILE A 196 20.40 16.75 0.30
N PHE A 197 19.32 17.36 -0.18
CA PHE A 197 19.28 18.11 -1.43
C PHE A 197 19.40 19.63 -1.26
N ASP A 198 19.43 20.15 -0.02
CA ASP A 198 19.35 21.60 0.28
C ASP A 198 20.61 22.40 -0.13
N ASN A 199 21.71 21.74 -0.47
CA ASN A 199 22.97 22.38 -0.87
C ASN A 199 23.11 22.67 -2.38
N ARG A 200 22.01 22.74 -3.14
CA ARG A 200 22.08 23.05 -4.58
C ARG A 200 21.88 24.53 -4.86
N GLU A 201 22.93 25.16 -5.41
CA GLU A 201 22.94 26.63 -5.65
C GLU A 201 21.87 27.11 -6.64
N ASN A 202 21.37 26.25 -7.54
CA ASN A 202 20.51 26.65 -8.66
C ASN A 202 19.03 26.28 -8.48
N VAL A 203 18.66 25.51 -7.43
CA VAL A 203 17.29 25.06 -7.21
C VAL A 203 16.89 25.30 -5.76
N LYS A 204 15.89 26.14 -5.54
CA LYS A 204 15.33 26.42 -4.23
C LYS A 204 14.29 25.35 -3.84
N LEU A 205 14.62 24.55 -2.83
CA LEU A 205 13.68 23.63 -2.21
C LEU A 205 12.90 24.33 -1.10
N SER A 206 11.59 24.09 -1.05
CA SER A 206 10.72 24.54 0.03
C SER A 206 9.86 23.38 0.53
N TYR A 207 9.62 23.33 1.83
CA TYR A 207 8.83 22.29 2.47
C TYR A 207 7.73 22.87 3.36
N LEU A 208 6.52 22.37 3.19
CA LEU A 208 5.38 22.63 4.05
C LEU A 208 4.94 21.30 4.69
N GLY A 209 5.37 21.10 5.94
CA GLY A 209 5.13 19.87 6.70
C GLY A 209 3.84 19.88 7.50
N MET A 210 3.54 18.72 8.10
CA MET A 210 2.44 18.53 9.03
C MET A 210 2.88 17.55 10.12
N GLU A 211 2.91 17.99 11.35
CA GLU A 211 3.27 17.17 12.52
C GLU A 211 2.28 16.03 12.73
N ASP A 212 2.68 15.02 13.49
CA ASP A 212 1.87 13.85 13.85
C ASP A 212 1.26 13.07 12.64
N SER A 213 2.05 12.94 11.58
CA SER A 213 1.66 12.26 10.35
C SER A 213 2.28 10.88 10.25
N PHE A 214 1.56 9.86 10.73
CA PHE A 214 2.05 8.48 10.79
C PHE A 214 1.42 7.59 9.73
N VAL A 215 2.26 6.69 9.15
CA VAL A 215 1.85 5.66 8.19
C VAL A 215 2.54 4.34 8.47
N MET A 216 1.96 3.24 7.99
CA MET A 216 2.61 1.92 7.99
C MET A 216 3.20 1.64 6.60
N ALA A 217 4.53 1.56 6.49
CA ALA A 217 5.20 1.27 5.23
C ALA A 217 6.61 0.68 5.47
N PRO A 218 7.20 -0.03 4.49
CA PRO A 218 8.62 -0.36 4.51
C PRO A 218 9.47 0.92 4.34
N ARG A 219 10.14 1.34 5.42
CA ARG A 219 10.85 2.63 5.48
C ARG A 219 11.84 2.87 4.32
N PRO A 220 12.73 1.93 3.96
CA PRO A 220 13.67 2.15 2.86
C PRO A 220 12.98 2.35 1.51
N GLN A 221 11.86 1.66 1.29
CA GLN A 221 11.08 1.78 0.06
C GLN A 221 10.39 3.15 -0.03
N LEU A 222 9.80 3.62 1.06
CA LEU A 222 9.15 4.94 1.10
C LEU A 222 10.18 6.07 0.90
N ILE A 223 11.35 5.99 1.54
CA ILE A 223 12.46 6.91 1.32
C ILE A 223 12.86 6.94 -0.16
N ARG A 224 12.94 5.79 -0.82
CA ARG A 224 13.25 5.70 -2.25
C ARG A 224 12.22 6.44 -3.11
N VAL A 225 10.93 6.33 -2.80
CA VAL A 225 9.88 7.10 -3.50
C VAL A 225 10.17 8.59 -3.38
N PHE A 226 10.46 9.08 -2.17
CA PHE A 226 10.72 10.49 -1.93
C PHE A 226 11.97 10.97 -2.68
N VAL A 227 13.08 10.25 -2.56
CA VAL A 227 14.33 10.56 -3.26
C VAL A 227 14.11 10.59 -4.78
N ASN A 228 13.39 9.62 -5.34
CA ASN A 228 13.12 9.57 -6.78
C ASN A 228 12.29 10.77 -7.24
N LEU A 229 11.22 11.12 -6.52
CA LEU A 229 10.36 12.25 -6.88
C LEU A 229 11.07 13.59 -6.73
N ILE A 230 11.86 13.77 -5.65
CA ILE A 230 12.69 14.97 -5.45
C ILE A 230 13.73 15.11 -6.57
N THR A 231 14.43 14.02 -6.88
CA THR A 231 15.45 14.01 -7.96
C THR A 231 14.81 14.33 -9.31
N ASN A 232 13.63 13.75 -9.60
CA ASN A 232 12.91 14.03 -10.85
C ASN A 232 12.51 15.50 -10.96
N ALA A 233 12.02 16.11 -9.89
CA ALA A 233 11.65 17.52 -9.82
C ALA A 233 12.88 18.42 -10.06
N ILE A 234 13.99 18.15 -9.38
CA ILE A 234 15.24 18.91 -9.56
C ILE A 234 15.75 18.82 -11.00
N GLN A 235 15.83 17.60 -11.55
CA GLN A 235 16.29 17.39 -12.94
C GLN A 235 15.40 18.08 -13.97
N ALA A 236 14.06 18.10 -13.75
CA ALA A 236 13.13 18.82 -14.63
C ALA A 236 13.42 20.33 -14.64
N VAL A 237 13.70 20.89 -13.49
CA VAL A 237 14.09 22.29 -13.35
C VAL A 237 15.44 22.57 -14.00
N GLU A 238 16.46 21.73 -13.81
CA GLU A 238 17.77 21.85 -14.45
C GLU A 238 17.69 21.79 -15.99
N ILE A 239 16.81 20.93 -16.53
CA ILE A 239 16.54 20.87 -17.98
C ILE A 239 15.96 22.21 -18.45
N MET A 240 14.94 22.75 -17.78
CA MET A 240 14.35 24.04 -18.14
C MET A 240 15.40 25.15 -18.14
N GLN A 241 16.25 25.21 -17.10
CA GLN A 241 17.31 26.21 -16.99
C GLN A 241 18.32 26.11 -18.13
N LYS A 242 18.71 24.88 -18.47
CA LYS A 242 19.62 24.62 -19.60
C LYS A 242 19.01 25.05 -20.94
N GLU A 243 17.76 24.73 -21.19
CA GLU A 243 17.05 25.13 -22.41
C GLU A 243 16.90 26.65 -22.52
N SER A 244 16.62 27.34 -21.40
CA SER A 244 16.57 28.82 -21.39
C SER A 244 17.93 29.45 -21.67
N ALA A 245 19.01 28.89 -21.10
CA ALA A 245 20.36 29.34 -21.39
C ALA A 245 20.77 29.13 -22.87
N GLU A 246 20.42 27.98 -23.45
CA GLU A 246 20.69 27.68 -24.89
C GLU A 246 19.91 28.62 -25.83
N ARG A 247 18.72 29.08 -25.42
CA ARG A 247 17.93 30.09 -26.19
C ARG A 247 18.38 31.52 -25.96
N GLY A 248 19.34 31.77 -25.05
CA GLY A 248 19.78 33.12 -24.69
C GLY A 248 18.73 33.91 -23.90
N GLU A 249 17.81 33.25 -23.22
CA GLU A 249 16.78 33.85 -22.39
C GLU A 249 17.32 33.98 -20.92
N ASP A 250 16.64 34.79 -20.11
CA ASP A 250 16.94 34.87 -18.69
C ASP A 250 16.68 33.51 -18.05
N ILE A 251 17.67 33.00 -17.29
CA ILE A 251 17.57 31.71 -16.61
C ILE A 251 16.63 31.87 -15.41
N PRO A 252 15.47 31.19 -15.41
CA PRO A 252 14.54 31.31 -14.31
C PRO A 252 15.07 30.64 -13.04
N GLU A 253 14.74 31.19 -11.87
CA GLU A 253 15.04 30.56 -10.59
C GLU A 253 14.36 29.18 -10.52
N GLY A 254 15.14 28.14 -10.25
CA GLY A 254 14.64 26.78 -10.06
C GLY A 254 13.88 26.68 -8.74
N ARG A 255 12.65 26.16 -8.77
CA ARG A 255 11.81 25.98 -7.58
C ARG A 255 11.19 24.61 -7.53
N VAL A 256 11.37 23.95 -6.36
CA VAL A 256 10.69 22.71 -6.01
C VAL A 256 10.01 22.89 -4.68
N MET A 257 8.74 22.58 -4.59
CA MET A 257 7.94 22.66 -3.38
C MET A 257 7.39 21.29 -3.01
N ILE A 258 7.66 20.88 -1.77
CA ILE A 258 7.14 19.64 -1.22
C ILE A 258 6.14 19.97 -0.14
N SER A 259 4.95 19.39 -0.16
CA SER A 259 3.95 19.63 0.87
C SER A 259 3.32 18.33 1.35
N LEU A 260 3.15 18.21 2.67
CA LEU A 260 2.43 17.13 3.34
C LEU A 260 1.13 17.70 3.90
N ARG A 261 0.01 17.13 3.51
CA ARG A 261 -1.32 17.60 3.90
C ARG A 261 -2.32 16.45 4.06
N ASN A 262 -3.44 16.77 4.69
CA ASN A 262 -4.58 15.86 4.69
C ASN A 262 -5.13 15.69 3.26
N SER A 263 -5.37 14.46 2.86
CA SER A 263 -6.00 14.17 1.56
C SER A 263 -7.47 14.57 1.56
N THR A 264 -8.04 14.82 0.39
CA THR A 264 -9.49 14.91 0.19
C THR A 264 -10.19 13.57 0.41
N ARG A 265 -9.44 12.45 0.29
CA ARG A 265 -9.90 11.12 0.66
C ARG A 265 -9.74 10.94 2.17
N ASP A 266 -10.86 10.70 2.87
CA ASP A 266 -10.83 10.52 4.33
C ASP A 266 -9.93 9.35 4.74
N GLY A 267 -9.17 9.54 5.82
CA GLY A 267 -8.20 8.54 6.29
C GLY A 267 -6.88 8.47 5.50
N TYR A 268 -6.55 9.45 4.65
CA TYR A 268 -5.32 9.49 3.87
C TYR A 268 -4.54 10.79 4.04
N TYR A 269 -3.22 10.73 3.77
CA TYR A 269 -2.35 11.88 3.56
C TYR A 269 -2.02 12.04 2.08
N ASP A 270 -1.88 13.28 1.60
CA ASP A 270 -1.28 13.63 0.32
C ASP A 270 0.11 14.23 0.54
N ILE A 271 1.11 13.66 -0.11
CA ILE A 271 2.45 14.22 -0.22
C ILE A 271 2.59 14.73 -1.66
N VAL A 272 2.76 16.03 -1.82
CA VAL A 272 2.79 16.69 -3.13
C VAL A 272 4.19 17.18 -3.43
N PHE A 273 4.70 16.84 -4.61
CA PHE A 273 5.99 17.28 -5.14
C PHE A 273 5.73 18.14 -6.37
N ASP A 274 5.84 19.44 -6.20
CA ASP A 274 5.64 20.44 -7.25
C ASP A 274 6.98 20.98 -7.75
N ASP A 275 7.12 21.16 -9.06
CA ASP A 275 8.26 21.83 -9.67
C ASP A 275 7.82 22.91 -10.67
N ASN A 276 8.76 23.78 -11.05
CA ASN A 276 8.57 24.76 -12.11
C ASN A 276 9.26 24.37 -13.42
N GLY A 277 9.55 23.10 -13.62
CA GLY A 277 10.11 22.56 -14.86
C GLY A 277 9.11 22.57 -16.03
N PRO A 278 9.44 21.94 -17.16
CA PRO A 278 8.59 21.93 -18.36
C PRO A 278 7.29 21.13 -18.18
N GLY A 279 7.19 20.29 -17.15
CA GLY A 279 6.10 19.35 -16.95
C GLY A 279 6.19 18.16 -17.89
N VAL A 280 5.07 17.42 -18.02
CA VAL A 280 4.95 16.25 -18.89
C VAL A 280 3.98 16.55 -20.02
N SER A 281 4.34 16.23 -21.27
CA SER A 281 3.47 16.41 -22.43
C SER A 281 2.25 15.47 -22.36
N GLU A 282 1.11 15.92 -22.91
CA GLU A 282 -0.14 15.14 -22.91
C GLU A 282 0.01 13.76 -23.54
N ASP A 283 0.78 13.63 -24.62
CA ASP A 283 1.06 12.36 -25.32
C ASP A 283 1.76 11.32 -24.43
N ASN A 284 2.39 11.75 -23.35
CA ASN A 284 3.19 10.92 -22.48
C ASN A 284 2.48 10.52 -21.17
N LEU A 285 1.32 11.09 -20.85
CA LEU A 285 0.64 10.91 -19.58
C LEU A 285 0.27 9.43 -19.31
N ASP A 286 -0.29 8.75 -20.31
CA ASP A 286 -0.72 7.34 -20.19
C ASP A 286 0.45 6.39 -19.94
N ARG A 287 1.66 6.80 -20.34
CA ARG A 287 2.87 5.99 -20.25
C ARG A 287 3.77 6.35 -19.07
N LEU A 288 3.47 7.44 -18.37
CA LEU A 288 4.34 8.04 -17.35
C LEU A 288 4.79 7.05 -16.26
N PHE A 289 3.91 6.15 -15.84
CA PHE A 289 4.17 5.14 -14.84
C PHE A 289 4.43 3.73 -15.43
N THR A 290 4.54 3.62 -16.75
CA THR A 290 4.89 2.33 -17.37
C THR A 290 6.40 2.09 -17.29
N PRO A 291 6.86 0.87 -17.00
CA PRO A 291 8.28 0.56 -17.00
C PRO A 291 8.92 0.93 -18.34
N ASN A 292 10.16 1.42 -18.30
CA ASN A 292 10.98 1.82 -19.46
C ASN A 292 10.52 3.08 -20.19
N PHE A 293 9.61 3.81 -19.63
CA PHE A 293 9.24 5.10 -20.19
C PHE A 293 10.14 6.19 -19.61
N THR A 294 10.91 6.85 -20.45
CA THR A 294 11.74 8.01 -20.10
C THR A 294 11.77 9.00 -21.24
N THR A 295 11.78 10.27 -20.92
CA THR A 295 12.02 11.39 -21.84
C THR A 295 13.47 11.88 -21.71
N LYS A 296 14.25 11.32 -20.77
CA LYS A 296 15.64 11.70 -20.48
C LYS A 296 16.60 10.82 -21.25
N SER A 297 17.69 11.41 -21.78
CA SER A 297 18.72 10.68 -22.53
C SER A 297 19.48 9.63 -21.72
N SER A 298 19.59 9.82 -20.40
CA SER A 298 20.29 8.93 -19.46
C SER A 298 19.39 8.24 -18.44
N GLY A 299 18.08 8.35 -18.56
CA GLY A 299 17.13 7.75 -17.60
C GLY A 299 16.78 6.30 -17.94
N THR A 300 16.77 5.42 -16.95
CA THR A 300 16.34 4.02 -17.08
C THR A 300 14.85 3.84 -17.32
N GLY A 301 14.03 4.87 -17.04
CA GLY A 301 12.57 4.79 -17.13
C GLY A 301 11.90 3.87 -16.10
N LEU A 302 12.63 3.42 -15.09
CA LEU A 302 12.12 2.53 -14.05
C LEU A 302 11.65 3.26 -12.80
N GLY A 303 12.16 4.47 -12.55
CA GLY A 303 11.96 5.18 -11.29
C GLY A 303 10.49 5.39 -10.92
N LEU A 304 9.67 5.96 -11.81
CA LEU A 304 8.24 6.22 -11.55
C LEU A 304 7.41 4.93 -11.48
N ALA A 305 7.73 3.93 -12.29
CA ALA A 305 7.09 2.61 -12.23
C ALA A 305 7.34 1.92 -10.87
N ILE A 306 8.56 2.03 -10.35
CA ILE A 306 8.92 1.53 -9.01
C ILE A 306 8.17 2.31 -7.92
N CYS A 307 8.11 3.65 -8.03
CA CYS A 307 7.36 4.47 -7.08
C CYS A 307 5.89 4.04 -7.01
N ARG A 308 5.25 3.84 -8.17
CA ARG A 308 3.87 3.36 -8.26
C ARG A 308 3.69 2.02 -7.56
N ASN A 309 4.54 1.04 -7.86
CA ASN A 309 4.48 -0.29 -7.26
C ASN A 309 4.65 -0.24 -5.73
N ILE A 310 5.58 0.59 -5.21
CA ILE A 310 5.79 0.75 -3.77
C ILE A 310 4.54 1.33 -3.11
N ILE A 311 3.98 2.39 -3.68
CA ILE A 311 2.84 3.10 -3.10
C ILE A 311 1.57 2.25 -3.17
N GLU A 312 1.33 1.52 -4.27
CA GLU A 312 0.21 0.56 -4.39
C GLU A 312 0.30 -0.56 -3.34
N LYS A 313 1.49 -1.05 -3.00
CA LYS A 313 1.69 -2.02 -1.90
C LYS A 313 1.41 -1.45 -0.51
N CYS A 314 1.55 -0.15 -0.35
CA CYS A 314 1.15 0.57 0.86
C CYS A 314 -0.33 0.98 0.84
N GLU A 315 -1.17 0.37 -0.02
CA GLU A 315 -2.59 0.71 -0.19
C GLU A 315 -2.82 2.19 -0.57
N GLY A 316 -1.81 2.79 -1.17
CA GLY A 316 -1.79 4.17 -1.62
C GLY A 316 -1.94 4.30 -3.13
N GLU A 317 -1.86 5.54 -3.61
CA GLU A 317 -1.94 5.90 -5.02
C GLU A 317 -0.90 6.98 -5.34
N ILE A 318 -0.29 6.90 -6.53
CA ILE A 318 0.52 7.98 -7.08
C ILE A 318 -0.10 8.49 -8.37
N ARG A 319 -0.22 9.80 -8.51
CA ARG A 319 -0.80 10.45 -9.68
C ARG A 319 -0.01 11.69 -10.06
N TYR A 320 -0.17 12.08 -11.32
CA TYR A 320 0.40 13.27 -11.90
C TYR A 320 -0.69 14.29 -12.24
N GLN A 321 -0.36 15.55 -12.08
CA GLN A 321 -1.09 16.67 -12.65
C GLN A 321 -0.11 17.81 -12.98
N ARG A 322 -0.57 18.83 -13.72
CA ARG A 322 0.21 20.05 -13.86
C ARG A 322 0.21 20.83 -12.56
N SER A 323 1.36 21.35 -12.12
CA SER A 323 1.44 22.13 -10.90
C SER A 323 0.70 23.47 -11.04
N PHE A 324 -0.32 23.67 -10.21
CA PHE A 324 -1.03 24.96 -10.10
C PHE A 324 -0.18 26.03 -9.40
N ALA A 325 0.72 25.60 -8.51
CA ALA A 325 1.52 26.51 -7.70
C ALA A 325 2.75 27.03 -8.45
N LEU A 326 3.41 26.18 -9.24
CA LEU A 326 4.69 26.46 -9.87
C LEU A 326 4.66 26.36 -11.41
N GLY A 327 3.63 25.78 -12.00
CA GLY A 327 3.42 25.71 -13.44
C GLY A 327 4.05 24.52 -14.16
N GLY A 328 4.93 23.75 -13.50
CA GLY A 328 5.58 22.56 -14.02
C GLY A 328 4.81 21.28 -13.70
N ALA A 329 5.51 20.22 -13.24
CA ALA A 329 4.89 18.97 -12.83
C ALA A 329 4.47 18.99 -11.35
N SER A 330 3.45 18.22 -11.04
CA SER A 330 2.98 17.93 -9.68
C SER A 330 2.74 16.43 -9.55
N PHE A 331 3.57 15.76 -8.75
CA PHE A 331 3.37 14.37 -8.38
C PHE A 331 2.73 14.30 -6.99
N ILE A 332 1.61 13.59 -6.89
CA ILE A 332 0.85 13.44 -5.65
C ILE A 332 0.88 11.98 -5.22
N VAL A 333 1.43 11.74 -4.05
CA VAL A 333 1.42 10.43 -3.38
C VAL A 333 0.35 10.47 -2.29
N THR A 334 -0.68 9.64 -2.45
CA THR A 334 -1.76 9.47 -1.47
C THR A 334 -1.52 8.17 -0.72
N ILE A 335 -1.43 8.21 0.62
CA ILE A 335 -1.10 7.05 1.46
C ILE A 335 -2.03 6.99 2.68
N PRO A 336 -2.49 5.79 3.12
CA PRO A 336 -3.37 5.66 4.27
C PRO A 336 -2.70 6.09 5.57
N ARG A 337 -3.47 6.78 6.42
CA ARG A 337 -3.04 7.18 7.76
C ARG A 337 -3.01 6.00 8.70
N HIS A 338 -2.04 6.00 9.59
CA HIS A 338 -2.07 5.12 10.75
C HIS A 338 -2.43 5.97 11.98
N GLN A 339 -3.52 5.59 12.67
CA GLN A 339 -3.87 6.21 13.95
C GLN A 339 -3.01 5.58 15.04
N VAL A 340 -2.25 6.40 15.73
CA VAL A 340 -1.40 6.02 16.87
C VAL A 340 -2.21 6.07 18.17
#